data_57d5978f775a6c34bac52b1504026219
#
_entry.id   57d5978f775a6c34bac52b1504026219
#
_cell.length_a   1.000
_cell.length_b   1.000
_cell.length_c   1.000
_cell.angle_alpha   90.00
_cell.angle_beta   90.00
_cell.angle_gamma   90.00
#
_symmetry.space_group_name_H-M   'P 1'
#
loop_
_entity.id
_entity.type
_entity.pdbx_description
1 polymer ?
#
loop_
_entity_poly.entity_id
_entity_poly.type
_entity_poly.pdbx_seq_one_letter_code
_entity_poly.pdbx_strand_id
1 'polypeptide(L)'
;AVKKYSAQKVSDANVKTILEAINLSASSAGLQPYRVIVVKNPEIRKQLAEGGFNPQVEEASHLLVFAALDNLSIEHVDDYMQRMADTRGIPVEALGEFRKILVVNITGRTPEENFIWATKQAYIGLGNGLLAAADLRIDATPMEGFDPAKFDEVLGLKEQGLKSVVLLSLGYRDSEKDPYVNAAKVRLPLDEFTKYI
;
A
#
# COMPACT_ATOMS: atom_id res chain seq x y z
N ALA A 1 -5.73 -16.59 0.15
CA ALA A 1 -5.17 -15.73 1.21
C ALA A 1 -5.28 -16.43 2.56
N VAL A 2 -4.36 -16.13 3.48
CA VAL A 2 -4.36 -16.68 4.84
C VAL A 2 -5.54 -16.12 5.62
N LYS A 3 -6.24 -17.00 6.33
CA LYS A 3 -7.41 -16.62 7.15
C LYS A 3 -7.14 -16.67 8.65
N LYS A 4 -6.08 -17.37 9.06
CA LYS A 4 -5.69 -17.49 10.45
C LYS A 4 -4.17 -17.42 10.59
N TYR A 5 -3.71 -16.52 11.46
CA TYR A 5 -2.30 -16.36 11.78
C TYR A 5 -1.94 -17.07 13.09
N SER A 6 -0.73 -17.57 13.16
CA SER A 6 -0.11 -18.08 14.40
C SER A 6 0.34 -16.92 15.30
N ALA A 7 0.75 -17.23 16.51
CA ALA A 7 1.32 -16.25 17.44
C ALA A 7 2.73 -15.77 17.04
N GLN A 8 3.39 -16.46 16.09
CA GLN A 8 4.73 -16.13 15.65
C GLN A 8 4.77 -14.73 15.01
N LYS A 9 5.76 -13.93 15.40
CA LYS A 9 5.93 -12.57 14.90
C LYS A 9 6.95 -12.51 13.77
N VAL A 10 6.64 -11.69 12.77
CA VAL A 10 7.59 -11.31 11.71
C VAL A 10 8.62 -10.38 12.34
N SER A 11 9.90 -10.59 12.04
CA SER A 11 10.98 -9.73 12.56
C SER A 11 10.91 -8.32 11.96
N ASP A 12 11.33 -7.32 12.71
CA ASP A 12 11.41 -5.94 12.22
C ASP A 12 12.33 -5.81 10.99
N ALA A 13 13.37 -6.62 10.89
CA ALA A 13 14.25 -6.66 9.73
C ALA A 13 13.50 -7.11 8.47
N ASN A 14 12.70 -8.16 8.56
CA ASN A 14 11.90 -8.64 7.42
C ASN A 14 10.81 -7.63 7.04
N VAL A 15 10.14 -7.01 8.02
CA VAL A 15 9.17 -5.94 7.74
C VAL A 15 9.86 -4.78 7.03
N LYS A 16 11.06 -4.38 7.45
CA LYS A 16 11.85 -3.34 6.79
C LYS A 16 12.14 -3.72 5.34
N THR A 17 12.59 -4.94 5.06
CA THR A 17 12.84 -5.42 3.68
C THR A 17 11.58 -5.33 2.81
N ILE A 18 10.42 -5.72 3.34
CA ILE A 18 9.14 -5.59 2.63
C ILE A 18 8.82 -4.12 2.36
N LEU A 19 9.01 -3.23 3.33
CA LEU A 19 8.78 -1.79 3.16
C LEU A 19 9.74 -1.17 2.15
N GLU A 20 10.99 -1.60 2.10
CA GLU A 20 11.97 -1.17 1.09
C GLU A 20 11.54 -1.61 -0.32
N ALA A 21 11.06 -2.83 -0.49
CA ALA A 21 10.53 -3.31 -1.77
C ALA A 21 9.29 -2.50 -2.22
N ILE A 22 8.40 -2.16 -1.28
CA ILE A 22 7.26 -1.27 -1.55
C ILE A 22 7.74 0.13 -1.93
N ASN A 23 8.70 0.68 -1.20
CA ASN A 23 9.23 2.03 -1.44
C ASN A 23 9.95 2.15 -2.80
N LEU A 24 10.64 1.10 -3.23
CA LEU A 24 11.33 1.03 -4.51
C LEU A 24 10.42 0.67 -5.69
N SER A 25 9.13 0.47 -5.44
CA SER A 25 8.16 0.19 -6.50
C SER A 25 8.07 1.34 -7.51
N ALA A 26 7.89 0.99 -8.77
CA ALA A 26 7.56 1.99 -9.78
C ALA A 26 6.24 2.69 -9.43
N SER A 27 6.16 3.96 -9.72
CA SER A 27 4.91 4.72 -9.71
C SER A 27 4.88 5.65 -10.94
N SER A 28 3.69 6.05 -11.37
CA SER A 28 3.55 6.94 -12.51
C SER A 28 4.35 8.24 -12.28
N ALA A 29 5.22 8.57 -13.21
CA ALA A 29 6.18 9.68 -13.13
C ALA A 29 7.12 9.63 -11.91
N GLY A 30 7.15 8.56 -11.14
CA GLY A 30 7.93 8.46 -9.90
C GLY A 30 7.36 9.23 -8.70
N LEU A 31 6.14 9.77 -8.81
CA LEU A 31 5.60 10.72 -7.84
C LEU A 31 5.25 10.11 -6.48
N GLN A 32 5.04 8.82 -6.41
CA GLN A 32 4.77 8.08 -5.15
C GLN A 32 3.64 8.70 -4.29
N PRO A 33 2.41 8.88 -4.85
CA PRO A 33 1.36 9.65 -4.19
C PRO A 33 0.61 8.83 -3.13
N TYR A 34 1.32 8.08 -2.31
CA TYR A 34 0.79 7.28 -1.22
C TYR A 34 1.80 7.10 -0.09
N ARG A 35 1.30 6.68 1.07
CA ARG A 35 2.10 6.32 2.25
C ARG A 35 1.69 4.93 2.73
N VAL A 36 2.59 4.27 3.45
CA VAL A 36 2.32 3.00 4.13
C VAL A 36 2.47 3.22 5.62
N ILE A 37 1.36 3.04 6.34
CA ILE A 37 1.32 3.16 7.79
C ILE A 37 1.47 1.76 8.39
N VAL A 38 2.50 1.55 9.21
CA VAL A 38 2.75 0.28 9.91
C VAL A 38 2.09 0.33 11.28
N VAL A 39 0.99 -0.40 11.45
CA VAL A 39 0.26 -0.42 12.72
C VAL A 39 0.77 -1.57 13.58
N LYS A 40 1.66 -1.25 14.54
CA LYS A 40 2.23 -2.20 15.51
C LYS A 40 1.43 -2.24 16.82
N ASN A 41 0.84 -1.11 17.23
CA ASN A 41 0.15 -0.99 18.50
C ASN A 41 -1.10 -1.92 18.54
N PRO A 42 -1.17 -2.90 19.49
CA PRO A 42 -2.27 -3.85 19.54
C PRO A 42 -3.61 -3.19 19.88
N GLU A 43 -3.64 -2.13 20.68
CA GLU A 43 -4.88 -1.42 21.04
C GLU A 43 -5.45 -0.69 19.82
N ILE A 44 -4.59 -0.06 19.00
CA ILE A 44 -5.02 0.57 17.75
C ILE A 44 -5.55 -0.51 16.80
N ARG A 45 -4.85 -1.66 16.65
CA ARG A 45 -5.33 -2.74 15.79
C ARG A 45 -6.67 -3.30 16.23
N LYS A 46 -6.89 -3.42 17.55
CA LYS A 46 -8.18 -3.82 18.12
C LYS A 46 -9.28 -2.83 17.75
N GLN A 47 -9.04 -1.52 17.91
CA GLN A 47 -9.99 -0.48 17.49
C GLN A 47 -10.32 -0.56 16.00
N LEU A 48 -9.31 -0.78 15.15
CA LEU A 48 -9.49 -0.94 13.72
C LEU A 48 -10.26 -2.22 13.36
N ALA A 49 -10.11 -3.29 14.14
CA ALA A 49 -10.82 -4.55 13.93
C ALA A 49 -12.30 -4.47 14.26
N GLU A 50 -12.72 -3.62 15.19
CA GLU A 50 -14.12 -3.46 15.63
C GLU A 50 -15.10 -3.06 14.52
N GLY A 51 -14.64 -2.47 13.42
CA GLY A 51 -15.44 -2.14 12.23
C GLY A 51 -15.10 -3.00 11.01
N GLY A 52 -14.25 -4.02 11.17
CA GLY A 52 -13.71 -4.81 10.07
C GLY A 52 -14.31 -6.21 10.01
N PHE A 53 -14.48 -6.72 8.79
CA PHE A 53 -14.97 -8.08 8.53
C PHE A 53 -13.83 -9.13 8.58
N ASN A 54 -12.58 -8.68 8.86
CA ASN A 54 -11.40 -9.51 8.76
C ASN A 54 -10.65 -9.61 10.08
N PRO A 55 -10.70 -10.74 10.80
CA PRO A 55 -9.97 -10.93 12.06
C PRO A 55 -8.44 -10.80 11.90
N GLN A 56 -7.93 -10.90 10.68
CA GLN A 56 -6.51 -10.71 10.36
C GLN A 56 -5.98 -9.30 10.72
N VAL A 57 -6.85 -8.29 10.81
CA VAL A 57 -6.48 -6.94 11.23
C VAL A 57 -5.88 -6.96 12.64
N GLU A 58 -6.49 -7.70 13.56
CA GLU A 58 -6.03 -7.84 14.94
C GLU A 58 -4.96 -8.94 15.09
N GLU A 59 -5.18 -10.11 14.47
CA GLU A 59 -4.39 -11.31 14.71
C GLU A 59 -3.01 -11.30 14.03
N ALA A 60 -2.84 -10.60 12.92
CA ALA A 60 -1.61 -10.57 12.17
C ALA A 60 -0.41 -10.10 13.03
N SER A 61 0.80 -10.47 12.63
CA SER A 61 2.01 -9.94 13.23
C SER A 61 2.11 -8.43 13.03
N HIS A 62 1.91 -7.98 11.78
CA HIS A 62 1.92 -6.56 11.39
C HIS A 62 0.76 -6.27 10.45
N LEU A 63 0.22 -5.06 10.56
CA LEU A 63 -0.76 -4.52 9.64
C LEU A 63 -0.14 -3.32 8.92
N LEU A 64 -0.10 -3.38 7.59
CA LEU A 64 0.26 -2.26 6.74
C LEU A 64 -1.01 -1.66 6.15
N VAL A 65 -1.21 -0.36 6.35
CA VAL A 65 -2.31 0.40 5.78
C VAL A 65 -1.74 1.27 4.66
N PHE A 66 -2.15 1.00 3.43
CA PHE A 66 -1.81 1.85 2.30
C PHE A 66 -2.80 2.99 2.24
N ALA A 67 -2.30 4.22 2.29
CA ALA A 67 -3.10 5.43 2.22
C ALA A 67 -2.62 6.30 1.05
N ALA A 68 -3.54 6.62 0.14
CA ALA A 68 -3.28 7.49 -0.99
C ALA A 68 -3.49 8.96 -0.61
N LEU A 69 -2.79 9.88 -1.29
CA LEU A 69 -3.08 11.31 -1.18
C LEU A 69 -4.54 11.55 -1.61
N ASP A 70 -5.30 12.22 -0.76
CA ASP A 70 -6.70 12.58 -1.02
C ASP A 70 -6.81 13.47 -2.26
N ASN A 71 -5.87 14.39 -2.40
CA ASN A 71 -5.70 15.19 -3.60
C ASN A 71 -4.22 15.47 -3.84
N LEU A 72 -3.83 15.66 -5.09
CA LEU A 72 -2.50 16.14 -5.46
C LEU A 72 -2.53 17.66 -5.69
N SER A 73 -1.55 18.36 -5.15
CA SER A 73 -1.34 19.78 -5.34
C SER A 73 -0.04 20.06 -6.12
N ILE A 74 0.13 21.31 -6.57
CA ILE A 74 1.38 21.77 -7.19
C ILE A 74 2.54 21.64 -6.21
N GLU A 75 2.31 21.84 -4.92
CA GLU A 75 3.30 21.70 -3.86
C GLU A 75 3.86 20.25 -3.80
N HIS A 76 3.02 19.24 -3.93
CA HIS A 76 3.49 17.84 -4.03
C HIS A 76 4.42 17.61 -5.23
N VAL A 77 4.18 18.30 -6.35
CA VAL A 77 5.07 18.24 -7.52
C VAL A 77 6.38 18.96 -7.22
N ASP A 78 6.32 20.13 -6.59
CA ASP A 78 7.51 20.91 -6.25
C ASP A 78 8.42 20.18 -5.26
N ASP A 79 7.85 19.58 -4.22
CA ASP A 79 8.57 18.73 -3.28
C ASP A 79 9.24 17.53 -3.97
N TYR A 80 8.56 16.94 -4.96
CA TYR A 80 9.11 15.85 -5.73
C TYR A 80 10.26 16.31 -6.65
N MET A 81 10.13 17.48 -7.30
CA MET A 81 11.21 18.07 -8.10
C MET A 81 12.44 18.36 -7.25
N GLN A 82 12.26 18.96 -6.08
CA GLN A 82 13.36 19.24 -5.17
C GLN A 82 14.05 17.94 -4.72
N ARG A 83 13.28 16.93 -4.31
CA ARG A 83 13.83 15.63 -3.92
C ARG A 83 14.60 14.95 -5.05
N MET A 84 14.11 15.06 -6.28
CA MET A 84 14.79 14.52 -7.47
C MET A 84 16.11 15.27 -7.75
N ALA A 85 16.09 16.58 -7.66
CA ALA A 85 17.28 17.43 -7.83
C ALA A 85 18.36 17.06 -6.80
N ASP A 86 17.99 17.02 -5.52
CA ASP A 86 18.89 16.67 -4.42
C ASP A 86 19.46 15.26 -4.56
N THR A 87 18.61 14.28 -4.89
CA THR A 87 19.03 12.89 -5.03
C THR A 87 19.99 12.67 -6.20
N ARG A 88 19.80 13.41 -7.28
CA ARG A 88 20.62 13.29 -8.50
C ARG A 88 21.77 14.27 -8.58
N GLY A 89 21.88 15.22 -7.65
CA GLY A 89 22.90 16.26 -7.65
C GLY A 89 22.81 17.20 -8.85
N ILE A 90 21.59 17.56 -9.26
CA ILE A 90 21.33 18.47 -10.39
C ILE A 90 20.55 19.71 -9.92
N PRO A 91 20.67 20.85 -10.63
CA PRO A 91 19.85 22.02 -10.32
C PRO A 91 18.36 21.73 -10.54
N VAL A 92 17.50 22.21 -9.65
CA VAL A 92 16.04 21.99 -9.76
C VAL A 92 15.46 22.64 -11.02
N GLU A 93 16.08 23.70 -11.51
CA GLU A 93 15.72 24.41 -12.74
C GLU A 93 15.83 23.49 -13.98
N ALA A 94 16.75 22.52 -13.96
CA ALA A 94 16.89 21.53 -15.04
C ALA A 94 15.64 20.63 -15.17
N LEU A 95 14.79 20.59 -14.16
CA LEU A 95 13.53 19.81 -14.14
C LEU A 95 12.31 20.62 -14.58
N GLY A 96 12.49 21.89 -15.01
CA GLY A 96 11.40 22.83 -15.27
C GLY A 96 10.36 22.31 -16.30
N GLU A 97 10.79 21.70 -17.38
CA GLU A 97 9.85 21.14 -18.38
C GLU A 97 9.10 19.92 -17.84
N PHE A 98 9.77 19.04 -17.10
CA PHE A 98 9.13 17.89 -16.48
C PHE A 98 8.12 18.34 -15.40
N ARG A 99 8.48 19.34 -14.61
CA ARG A 99 7.56 19.99 -13.66
C ARG A 99 6.29 20.49 -14.35
N LYS A 100 6.41 21.23 -15.46
CA LYS A 100 5.25 21.74 -16.22
C LYS A 100 4.32 20.62 -16.66
N ILE A 101 4.87 19.54 -17.19
CA ILE A 101 4.08 18.36 -17.60
C ILE A 101 3.31 17.77 -16.42
N LEU A 102 3.94 17.63 -15.25
CA LEU A 102 3.29 17.07 -14.07
C LEU A 102 2.19 18.00 -13.54
N VAL A 103 2.48 19.31 -13.46
CA VAL A 103 1.47 20.31 -13.03
C VAL A 103 0.25 20.26 -13.93
N VAL A 104 0.42 20.27 -15.25
CA VAL A 104 -0.71 20.16 -16.21
C VAL A 104 -1.50 18.87 -15.99
N ASN A 105 -0.81 17.74 -15.76
CA ASN A 105 -1.47 16.46 -15.56
C ASN A 105 -2.30 16.42 -14.27
N ILE A 106 -1.81 16.98 -13.15
CA ILE A 106 -2.55 16.97 -11.88
C ILE A 106 -3.66 18.02 -11.84
N THR A 107 -3.45 19.20 -12.43
CA THR A 107 -4.45 20.27 -12.45
C THR A 107 -5.53 20.04 -13.51
N GLY A 108 -5.26 19.22 -14.51
CA GLY A 108 -6.24 18.77 -15.52
C GLY A 108 -7.21 17.69 -15.02
N ARG A 109 -7.01 17.20 -13.79
CA ARG A 109 -7.90 16.22 -13.15
C ARG A 109 -8.66 16.84 -11.99
N THR A 110 -9.85 16.30 -11.72
CA THR A 110 -10.55 16.60 -10.46
C THR A 110 -9.81 15.98 -9.26
N PRO A 111 -10.06 16.44 -8.02
CA PRO A 111 -9.53 15.80 -6.81
C PRO A 111 -9.82 14.30 -6.75
N GLU A 112 -11.03 13.88 -7.13
CA GLU A 112 -11.44 12.49 -7.16
C GLU A 112 -10.64 11.67 -8.18
N GLU A 113 -10.43 12.20 -9.38
CA GLU A 113 -9.61 11.55 -10.41
C GLU A 113 -8.14 11.44 -9.97
N ASN A 114 -7.61 12.44 -9.27
CA ASN A 114 -6.29 12.39 -8.68
C ASN A 114 -6.20 11.33 -7.58
N PHE A 115 -7.21 11.22 -6.72
CA PHE A 115 -7.28 10.19 -5.69
C PHE A 115 -7.32 8.78 -6.30
N ILE A 116 -8.17 8.56 -7.31
CA ILE A 116 -8.24 7.27 -8.04
C ILE A 116 -6.89 6.94 -8.68
N TRP A 117 -6.23 7.93 -9.28
CA TRP A 117 -4.91 7.74 -9.86
C TRP A 117 -3.85 7.41 -8.79
N ALA A 118 -3.85 8.10 -7.66
CA ALA A 118 -2.95 7.84 -6.52
C ALA A 118 -3.18 6.44 -5.94
N THR A 119 -4.44 6.01 -5.81
CA THR A 119 -4.82 4.66 -5.38
C THR A 119 -4.19 3.58 -6.26
N LYS A 120 -4.19 3.74 -7.58
CA LYS A 120 -3.57 2.78 -8.50
C LYS A 120 -2.06 2.61 -8.23
N GLN A 121 -1.37 3.68 -7.83
CA GLN A 121 0.06 3.61 -7.47
C GLN A 121 0.26 2.84 -6.16
N ALA A 122 -0.62 3.00 -5.19
CA ALA A 122 -0.59 2.22 -3.94
C ALA A 122 -0.76 0.72 -4.20
N TYR A 123 -1.60 0.32 -5.16
CA TYR A 123 -1.77 -1.09 -5.55
C TYR A 123 -0.54 -1.69 -6.26
N ILE A 124 0.24 -0.89 -6.99
CA ILE A 124 1.54 -1.34 -7.52
C ILE A 124 2.48 -1.67 -6.35
N GLY A 125 2.56 -0.76 -5.36
CA GLY A 125 3.35 -1.00 -4.14
C GLY A 125 2.87 -2.20 -3.35
N LEU A 126 1.56 -2.40 -3.21
CA LEU A 126 0.97 -3.59 -2.59
C LEU A 126 1.42 -4.88 -3.28
N GLY A 127 1.39 -4.90 -4.62
CA GLY A 127 1.84 -6.06 -5.41
C GLY A 127 3.30 -6.43 -5.12
N ASN A 128 4.20 -5.44 -5.05
CA ASN A 128 5.59 -5.66 -4.69
C ASN A 128 5.76 -6.09 -3.23
N GLY A 129 4.95 -5.54 -2.31
CA GLY A 129 4.92 -5.99 -0.92
C GLY A 129 4.52 -7.46 -0.77
N LEU A 130 3.54 -7.92 -1.56
CA LEU A 130 3.13 -9.33 -1.61
C LEU A 130 4.25 -10.23 -2.13
N LEU A 131 4.96 -9.82 -3.18
CA LEU A 131 6.09 -10.57 -3.74
C LEU A 131 7.25 -10.65 -2.76
N ALA A 132 7.61 -9.53 -2.13
CA ALA A 132 8.69 -9.48 -1.12
C ALA A 132 8.35 -10.35 0.10
N ALA A 133 7.11 -10.32 0.58
CA ALA A 133 6.67 -11.20 1.67
C ALA A 133 6.78 -12.67 1.27
N ALA A 134 6.38 -13.03 0.04
CA ALA A 134 6.46 -14.40 -0.46
C ALA A 134 7.91 -14.89 -0.58
N ASP A 135 8.83 -14.04 -1.05
CA ASP A 135 10.26 -14.35 -1.15
C ASP A 135 10.86 -14.62 0.24
N LEU A 136 10.45 -13.86 1.24
CA LEU A 136 10.85 -14.05 2.64
C LEU A 136 10.08 -15.18 3.36
N ARG A 137 9.20 -15.91 2.66
CA ARG A 137 8.32 -16.95 3.21
C ARG A 137 7.43 -16.44 4.35
N ILE A 138 6.98 -15.20 4.23
CA ILE A 138 6.03 -14.57 5.15
C ILE A 138 4.67 -14.60 4.49
N ASP A 139 3.69 -15.09 5.22
CA ASP A 139 2.31 -15.09 4.75
C ASP A 139 1.75 -13.68 4.76
N ALA A 140 1.05 -13.33 3.67
CA ALA A 140 0.48 -12.01 3.47
C ALA A 140 -0.95 -12.09 2.95
N THR A 141 -1.82 -11.21 3.44
CA THR A 141 -3.21 -11.13 2.99
C THR A 141 -3.57 -9.68 2.67
N PRO A 142 -3.79 -9.35 1.38
CA PRO A 142 -4.35 -8.06 0.99
C PRO A 142 -5.85 -8.04 1.29
N MET A 143 -6.37 -6.89 1.75
CA MET A 143 -7.78 -6.75 2.15
C MET A 143 -8.33 -5.39 1.74
N GLU A 144 -9.50 -5.40 1.09
CA GLU A 144 -10.31 -4.21 0.81
C GLU A 144 -11.55 -4.15 1.72
N GLY A 145 -11.91 -5.27 2.37
CA GLY A 145 -13.06 -5.37 3.26
C GLY A 145 -12.80 -4.74 4.63
N PHE A 146 -12.72 -3.42 4.71
CA PHE A 146 -12.61 -2.63 5.94
C PHE A 146 -13.44 -1.35 5.81
N ASP A 147 -13.61 -0.61 6.88
CA ASP A 147 -14.25 0.71 6.88
C ASP A 147 -13.18 1.81 6.75
N PRO A 148 -12.99 2.42 5.56
CA PRO A 148 -11.99 3.45 5.36
C PRO A 148 -12.20 4.67 6.27
N ALA A 149 -13.45 5.08 6.51
CA ALA A 149 -13.73 6.26 7.33
C ALA A 149 -13.25 6.06 8.78
N LYS A 150 -13.48 4.87 9.34
CA LYS A 150 -12.97 4.50 10.67
C LYS A 150 -11.43 4.43 10.70
N PHE A 151 -10.81 3.83 9.69
CA PHE A 151 -9.35 3.76 9.60
C PHE A 151 -8.73 5.16 9.51
N ASP A 152 -9.30 6.02 8.68
CA ASP A 152 -8.85 7.40 8.52
C ASP A 152 -8.95 8.20 9.81
N GLU A 153 -10.06 8.04 10.56
CA GLU A 153 -10.27 8.67 11.87
C GLU A 153 -9.25 8.17 12.90
N VAL A 154 -9.18 6.84 13.13
CA VAL A 154 -8.31 6.23 14.15
C VAL A 154 -6.83 6.51 13.89
N LEU A 155 -6.42 6.59 12.63
CA LEU A 155 -5.03 6.83 12.24
C LEU A 155 -4.70 8.30 11.97
N GLY A 156 -5.68 9.22 12.09
CA GLY A 156 -5.48 10.64 11.83
C GLY A 156 -5.00 10.94 10.40
N LEU A 157 -5.58 10.23 9.40
CA LEU A 157 -5.11 10.35 8.02
C LEU A 157 -5.59 11.63 7.34
N LYS A 158 -6.77 12.10 7.72
CA LYS A 158 -7.38 13.30 7.13
C LYS A 158 -6.52 14.54 7.33
N GLU A 159 -5.94 14.71 8.50
CA GLU A 159 -5.04 15.83 8.84
C GLU A 159 -3.72 15.78 8.06
N GLN A 160 -3.41 14.61 7.50
CA GLN A 160 -2.24 14.38 6.66
C GLN A 160 -2.56 14.43 5.16
N GLY A 161 -3.81 14.75 4.78
CA GLY A 161 -4.26 14.74 3.39
C GLY A 161 -4.26 13.34 2.76
N LEU A 162 -4.48 12.29 3.58
CA LEU A 162 -4.43 10.90 3.17
C LEU A 162 -5.80 10.23 3.36
N LYS A 163 -6.07 9.20 2.56
CA LYS A 163 -7.20 8.27 2.71
C LYS A 163 -6.72 6.84 2.59
N SER A 164 -7.15 5.96 3.48
CA SER A 164 -6.85 4.53 3.43
C SER A 164 -7.53 3.88 2.22
N VAL A 165 -6.80 3.00 1.51
CA VAL A 165 -7.28 2.39 0.26
C VAL A 165 -7.21 0.87 0.25
N VAL A 166 -6.21 0.27 0.90
CA VAL A 166 -6.05 -1.18 0.98
C VAL A 166 -5.14 -1.54 2.15
N LEU A 167 -5.37 -2.71 2.71
CA LEU A 167 -4.59 -3.25 3.82
C LEU A 167 -3.70 -4.41 3.35
N LEU A 168 -2.60 -4.62 4.05
CA LEU A 168 -1.78 -5.83 3.94
C LEU A 168 -1.44 -6.32 5.33
N SER A 169 -1.99 -7.47 5.72
CA SER A 169 -1.59 -8.15 6.95
C SER A 169 -0.42 -9.09 6.68
N LEU A 170 0.55 -9.12 7.59
CA LEU A 170 1.75 -9.96 7.54
C LEU A 170 1.82 -10.86 8.77
N GLY A 171 2.21 -12.10 8.58
CA GLY A 171 2.36 -13.07 9.68
C GLY A 171 2.78 -14.44 9.18
N TYR A 172 2.61 -15.44 10.02
CA TYR A 172 2.79 -16.84 9.67
C TYR A 172 1.48 -17.57 9.87
N ARG A 173 1.06 -18.35 8.87
CA ARG A 173 -0.19 -19.10 8.91
C ARG A 173 -0.23 -20.06 10.10
N ASP A 174 -1.38 -20.12 10.75
CA ASP A 174 -1.72 -21.24 11.64
C ASP A 174 -2.29 -22.38 10.81
N SER A 175 -1.42 -23.36 10.49
CA SER A 175 -1.80 -24.47 9.61
C SER A 175 -2.83 -25.42 10.22
N GLU A 176 -3.03 -25.39 11.53
CA GLU A 176 -4.04 -26.20 12.20
C GLU A 176 -5.42 -25.54 12.18
N LYS A 177 -5.45 -24.19 12.22
CA LYS A 177 -6.70 -23.41 12.34
C LYS A 177 -7.13 -22.71 11.06
N ASP A 178 -6.25 -22.57 10.06
CA ASP A 178 -6.63 -21.94 8.78
C ASP A 178 -7.45 -22.93 7.94
N PRO A 179 -8.75 -22.67 7.71
CA PRO A 179 -9.62 -23.62 6.99
C PRO A 179 -9.24 -23.81 5.51
N TYR A 180 -8.39 -22.90 4.98
CA TYR A 180 -7.98 -22.93 3.57
C TYR A 180 -6.54 -23.39 3.35
N VAL A 181 -5.88 -23.98 4.36
CA VAL A 181 -4.47 -24.40 4.25
C VAL A 181 -4.25 -25.36 3.09
N ASN A 182 -5.17 -26.32 2.89
CA ASN A 182 -5.11 -27.33 1.85
C ASN A 182 -6.00 -27.02 0.63
N ALA A 183 -6.66 -25.88 0.61
CA ALA A 183 -7.55 -25.53 -0.49
C ALA A 183 -6.75 -25.06 -1.72
N ALA A 184 -7.04 -25.67 -2.87
CA ALA A 184 -6.47 -25.22 -4.13
C ALA A 184 -6.89 -23.78 -4.47
N LYS A 185 -6.00 -23.04 -5.09
CA LYS A 185 -6.31 -21.70 -5.60
C LYS A 185 -7.18 -21.80 -6.85
N VAL A 186 -8.31 -21.10 -6.82
CA VAL A 186 -9.18 -20.98 -8.00
C VAL A 186 -8.73 -19.77 -8.81
N ARG A 187 -8.36 -20.00 -10.07
CA ARG A 187 -7.95 -18.97 -11.04
C ARG A 187 -8.49 -19.35 -12.41
N LEU A 188 -8.65 -18.36 -13.28
CA LEU A 188 -8.88 -18.64 -14.69
C LEU A 188 -7.71 -19.43 -15.26
N PRO A 189 -7.96 -20.38 -16.19
CA PRO A 189 -6.91 -20.96 -17.01
C PRO A 189 -6.09 -19.88 -17.72
N LEU A 190 -4.81 -20.14 -17.97
CA LEU A 190 -3.91 -19.13 -18.48
C LEU A 190 -4.31 -18.62 -19.88
N ASP A 191 -4.84 -19.50 -20.72
CA ASP A 191 -5.33 -19.24 -22.07
C ASP A 191 -6.62 -18.38 -22.07
N GLU A 192 -7.47 -18.50 -21.04
CA GLU A 192 -8.61 -17.63 -20.84
C GLU A 192 -8.19 -16.27 -20.26
N PHE A 193 -7.17 -16.26 -19.40
CA PHE A 193 -6.67 -15.04 -18.74
C PHE A 193 -5.81 -14.20 -19.67
N THR A 194 -5.13 -14.81 -20.64
CA THR A 194 -4.16 -14.14 -21.51
C THR A 194 -4.66 -14.13 -22.96
N LYS A 195 -4.54 -12.99 -23.62
CA LYS A 195 -4.85 -12.87 -25.05
C LYS A 195 -3.60 -12.42 -25.81
N TYR A 196 -3.22 -13.17 -26.84
CA TYR A 196 -2.19 -12.81 -27.81
C TYR A 196 -2.85 -12.18 -29.03
N ILE A 197 -2.33 -11.03 -29.49
CA ILE A 197 -2.86 -10.27 -30.65
C ILE A 197 -1.72 -10.07 -31.64
#